data_93b5e45eccd648a55a4a9cb4151c4028
#
_entry.id   93b5e45eccd648a55a4a9cb4151c4028
#
_cell.length_a   1.000
_cell.length_b   1.000
_cell.length_c   1.000
_cell.angle_alpha   90.00
_cell.angle_beta   90.00
_cell.angle_gamma   90.00
#
_symmetry.space_group_name_H-M   'P 1'
#
loop_
_entity.id
_entity.type
_entity.pdbx_description
1 polymer ?
#
loop_
_entity_poly.entity_id
_entity_poly.type
_entity_poly.pdbx_seq_one_letter_code
_entity_poly.pdbx_strand_id
1 'polypeptide(L)'
;MSRVRLPLAALSLASVSALLLAGCSQSTDASKTSGDTAAPAAAATGPKPAPFSKGTVKVALVRQSGAGDYFEQWGNGAKAQAKALGIDLTVYDAQADNAKQATDLSSAINSGAQAIIVDHGFPATIQPEIDKAVKKGVKVVVYDVETATKGVVSTRQNDASMAQAVLDVMAKEVGKNAKVGYVNVAGYAALDKRNTVWAKEAAAQGWKQQFKVGKVTDSTATDNVPLVSAALTQHSDVTGVFAPYDELAKGTVLAVQNKKLQDKVKVFGADVSGADIQNMTADGSPWVATAGTDPSAVGAAVVRTTALELAGQLNKTSVEFPAVAITQDFLREKKIENMDQLREALPALNLSQVSTADWIANVAH
;
A
#
# COMPACT_ATOMS: atom_id res chain seq x y z
N MET A 1 25.02 65.29 -11.74
CA MET A 1 25.05 66.34 -10.72
C MET A 1 24.34 65.78 -9.52
N SER A 2 24.84 65.57 -8.42
CA SER A 2 25.86 65.94 -7.50
C SER A 2 26.13 64.77 -6.55
N ARG A 3 27.39 64.60 -6.32
CA ARG A 3 28.02 63.81 -5.27
C ARG A 3 27.79 64.45 -3.88
N VAL A 4 27.95 63.61 -2.80
CA VAL A 4 28.73 63.90 -1.59
C VAL A 4 28.48 62.79 -0.58
N ARG A 5 29.40 61.81 -0.35
CA ARG A 5 30.54 61.72 0.58
C ARG A 5 30.17 61.30 2.02
N LEU A 6 30.75 60.14 2.41
CA LEU A 6 30.97 59.64 3.78
C LEU A 6 31.87 60.65 4.62
N PRO A 7 31.89 60.42 5.94
CA PRO A 7 33.12 59.85 6.45
C PRO A 7 33.05 58.82 7.58
N LEU A 8 34.16 58.13 7.69
CA LEU A 8 34.67 57.20 8.70
C LEU A 8 34.89 57.82 10.08
N ALA A 9 34.95 56.95 11.07
CA ALA A 9 35.93 56.79 12.14
C ALA A 9 35.27 56.33 13.44
N ALA A 10 35.81 55.57 14.36
CA ALA A 10 37.04 54.83 14.56
C ALA A 10 36.85 53.95 15.82
N LEU A 11 37.66 52.96 15.88
CA LEU A 11 38.09 52.07 16.98
C LEU A 11 37.85 52.48 18.44
N SER A 12 37.55 51.47 19.31
CA SER A 12 38.35 51.17 20.50
C SER A 12 38.10 49.77 21.08
N LEU A 13 39.19 49.17 21.55
CA LEU A 13 39.43 47.84 22.10
C LEU A 13 38.96 47.67 23.55
N ALA A 14 38.80 46.35 23.89
CA ALA A 14 39.12 45.69 25.18
C ALA A 14 37.96 45.58 26.20
N SER A 15 37.56 44.41 26.61
CA SER A 15 38.15 43.58 27.66
C SER A 15 37.30 42.33 27.94
N VAL A 16 37.98 41.27 28.26
CA VAL A 16 37.53 39.92 28.66
C VAL A 16 36.80 39.99 30.01
N SER A 17 35.66 39.27 30.11
CA SER A 17 35.25 38.63 31.38
C SER A 17 34.26 37.50 31.10
N ALA A 18 34.66 36.29 31.46
CA ALA A 18 33.84 35.09 31.48
C ALA A 18 32.84 35.14 32.63
N LEU A 19 31.57 34.87 32.36
CA LEU A 19 30.57 34.48 33.37
C LEU A 19 29.60 33.47 32.78
N LEU A 20 29.62 32.28 33.37
CA LEU A 20 28.67 31.23 33.18
C LEU A 20 27.29 31.69 33.68
N LEU A 21 26.28 31.64 32.81
CA LEU A 21 24.88 31.66 33.24
C LEU A 21 24.04 30.80 32.27
N ALA A 22 23.34 29.88 32.89
CA ALA A 22 22.37 29.01 32.26
C ALA A 22 21.31 29.84 31.50
N GLY A 23 21.19 29.63 30.19
CA GLY A 23 20.17 30.24 29.35
C GLY A 23 19.14 29.21 28.94
N CYS A 24 17.89 29.41 29.35
CA CYS A 24 16.72 28.72 28.83
C CYS A 24 16.65 28.87 27.33
N SER A 25 16.68 27.76 26.59
CA SER A 25 16.41 27.77 25.16
C SER A 25 14.92 27.86 24.93
N GLN A 26 14.45 28.92 24.33
CA GLN A 26 13.13 28.96 23.67
C GLN A 26 13.12 27.96 22.52
N SER A 27 12.28 26.97 22.65
CA SER A 27 11.93 26.06 21.57
C SER A 27 11.07 26.81 20.56
N THR A 28 11.63 27.10 19.39
CA THR A 28 10.84 27.38 18.20
C THR A 28 10.17 26.08 17.77
N ASP A 29 8.85 26.08 17.73
CA ASP A 29 8.02 25.01 17.15
C ASP A 29 8.42 24.79 15.69
N ALA A 30 9.24 23.77 15.46
CA ALA A 30 9.39 23.17 14.14
C ALA A 30 8.32 22.08 14.03
N SER A 31 7.42 22.24 13.07
CA SER A 31 6.48 21.22 12.63
C SER A 31 7.13 19.85 12.64
N LYS A 32 6.68 18.97 13.54
CA LYS A 32 6.99 17.53 13.49
C LYS A 32 6.25 16.96 12.29
N THR A 33 6.91 16.85 11.17
CA THR A 33 6.62 15.80 10.20
C THR A 33 6.72 14.47 10.95
N SER A 34 5.64 13.75 11.04
CA SER A 34 5.58 12.39 11.58
C SER A 34 6.43 11.50 10.65
N GLY A 35 7.70 11.41 10.94
CA GLY A 35 8.56 10.38 10.36
C GLY A 35 8.15 9.05 10.98
N ASP A 36 7.68 8.14 10.14
CA ASP A 36 7.49 6.72 10.45
C ASP A 36 8.81 6.15 10.99
N THR A 37 8.99 6.16 12.32
CA THR A 37 10.12 5.50 12.95
C THR A 37 9.77 4.02 13.06
N ALA A 38 10.12 3.25 12.02
CA ALA A 38 10.08 1.80 12.08
C ALA A 38 10.77 1.32 13.37
N ALA A 39 10.08 0.51 14.16
CA ALA A 39 10.64 -0.11 15.34
C ALA A 39 11.90 -0.93 14.97
N PRO A 40 12.88 -1.08 15.87
CA PRO A 40 14.11 -1.77 15.57
C PRO A 40 13.85 -3.21 15.13
N ALA A 41 14.47 -3.62 14.03
CA ALA A 41 14.39 -4.99 13.51
C ALA A 41 14.83 -5.98 14.58
N ALA A 42 14.10 -7.08 14.73
CA ALA A 42 14.58 -8.21 15.54
C ALA A 42 15.89 -8.73 14.94
N ALA A 43 16.95 -8.79 15.76
CA ALA A 43 18.27 -9.17 15.31
C ALA A 43 18.27 -10.61 14.75
N ALA A 44 18.92 -10.78 13.60
CA ALA A 44 19.20 -12.12 13.07
C ALA A 44 20.17 -12.85 14.01
N THR A 45 19.91 -14.13 14.30
CA THR A 45 20.72 -14.94 15.20
C THR A 45 21.55 -16.01 14.48
N GLY A 46 21.17 -16.34 13.24
CA GLY A 46 21.81 -17.39 12.45
C GLY A 46 22.78 -16.86 11.39
N PRO A 47 23.70 -17.72 10.89
CA PRO A 47 24.61 -17.36 9.81
C PRO A 47 23.86 -17.18 8.48
N LYS A 48 24.18 -16.12 7.75
CA LYS A 48 23.60 -15.87 6.43
C LYS A 48 24.00 -16.96 5.43
N PRO A 49 23.06 -17.60 4.72
CA PRO A 49 23.36 -18.56 3.66
C PRO A 49 23.85 -17.86 2.39
N ALA A 50 24.36 -18.62 1.40
CA ALA A 50 24.55 -18.08 0.06
C ALA A 50 23.17 -17.71 -0.56
N PRO A 51 23.07 -16.65 -1.35
CA PRO A 51 24.15 -15.74 -1.77
C PRO A 51 24.51 -14.65 -0.73
N PHE A 52 23.74 -14.48 0.33
CA PHE A 52 23.85 -13.38 1.31
C PHE A 52 25.18 -13.41 2.11
N SER A 53 25.83 -14.58 2.22
CA SER A 53 27.16 -14.71 2.84
C SER A 53 28.32 -14.34 1.91
N LYS A 54 28.05 -14.15 0.61
CA LYS A 54 29.08 -13.95 -0.43
C LYS A 54 29.22 -12.50 -0.90
N GLY A 55 28.38 -11.61 -0.41
CA GLY A 55 28.40 -10.20 -0.81
C GLY A 55 26.99 -9.59 -0.95
N THR A 56 26.93 -8.46 -1.63
CA THR A 56 25.68 -7.74 -1.85
C THR A 56 24.76 -8.50 -2.82
N VAL A 57 23.54 -8.72 -2.41
CA VAL A 57 22.49 -9.34 -3.24
C VAL A 57 21.69 -8.24 -3.93
N LYS A 58 21.61 -8.31 -5.26
CA LYS A 58 20.84 -7.33 -6.07
C LYS A 58 19.44 -7.85 -6.35
N VAL A 59 18.45 -7.07 -5.99
CA VAL A 59 17.03 -7.36 -6.25
C VAL A 59 16.40 -6.16 -6.94
N ALA A 60 15.60 -6.39 -7.97
CA ALA A 60 14.77 -5.36 -8.56
C ALA A 60 13.34 -5.50 -8.07
N LEU A 61 12.70 -4.38 -7.73
CA LEU A 61 11.28 -4.26 -7.49
C LEU A 61 10.67 -3.51 -8.67
N VAL A 62 9.86 -4.18 -9.49
CA VAL A 62 9.20 -3.60 -10.65
C VAL A 62 7.72 -3.50 -10.35
N ARG A 63 7.25 -2.27 -10.20
CA ARG A 63 5.89 -1.93 -9.79
C ARG A 63 5.07 -1.43 -10.97
N GLN A 64 3.80 -1.85 -11.03
CA GLN A 64 2.84 -1.26 -11.98
C GLN A 64 2.54 0.21 -11.61
N SER A 65 2.33 0.49 -10.32
CA SER A 65 2.31 1.84 -9.74
C SER A 65 2.75 1.80 -8.28
N GLY A 66 3.43 2.85 -7.85
CA GLY A 66 3.77 3.10 -6.44
C GLY A 66 2.89 4.16 -5.80
N ALA A 67 1.94 4.73 -6.55
CA ALA A 67 1.06 5.79 -6.09
C ALA A 67 -0.09 5.27 -5.24
N GLY A 68 -0.54 6.09 -4.29
CA GLY A 68 -1.56 5.77 -3.30
C GLY A 68 -0.97 5.26 -1.99
N ASP A 69 -1.70 5.52 -0.90
CA ASP A 69 -1.18 5.34 0.46
C ASP A 69 -0.84 3.89 0.78
N TYR A 70 -1.65 2.93 0.29
CA TYR A 70 -1.35 1.51 0.42
C TYR A 70 -0.01 1.17 -0.23
N PHE A 71 0.19 1.57 -1.49
CA PHE A 71 1.40 1.25 -2.23
C PHE A 71 2.65 1.95 -1.69
N GLU A 72 2.52 3.17 -1.18
CA GLU A 72 3.62 3.87 -0.53
C GLU A 72 4.08 3.12 0.73
N GLN A 73 3.15 2.73 1.60
CA GLN A 73 3.47 1.98 2.83
C GLN A 73 4.03 0.59 2.50
N TRP A 74 3.47 -0.11 1.52
CA TRP A 74 4.00 -1.38 1.04
C TRP A 74 5.46 -1.24 0.57
N GLY A 75 5.73 -0.23 -0.25
CA GLY A 75 7.08 0.08 -0.75
C GLY A 75 8.06 0.43 0.38
N ASN A 76 7.60 1.14 1.40
CA ASN A 76 8.41 1.48 2.57
C ASN A 76 8.78 0.24 3.39
N GLY A 77 7.83 -0.67 3.63
CA GLY A 77 8.08 -1.96 4.26
C GLY A 77 9.07 -2.82 3.48
N ALA A 78 8.91 -2.88 2.16
CA ALA A 78 9.85 -3.60 1.29
C ALA A 78 11.28 -3.04 1.35
N LYS A 79 11.43 -1.72 1.27
CA LYS A 79 12.74 -1.03 1.37
C LYS A 79 13.39 -1.24 2.75
N ALA A 80 12.60 -1.13 3.83
CA ALA A 80 13.09 -1.34 5.18
C ALA A 80 13.61 -2.76 5.38
N GLN A 81 12.86 -3.78 4.92
CA GLN A 81 13.27 -5.18 5.01
C GLN A 81 14.48 -5.48 4.12
N ALA A 82 14.54 -4.94 2.92
CA ALA A 82 15.69 -5.09 2.03
C ALA A 82 16.96 -4.53 2.69
N LYS A 83 16.88 -3.35 3.29
CA LYS A 83 17.98 -2.72 4.05
C LYS A 83 18.44 -3.61 5.20
N ALA A 84 17.50 -4.16 5.98
CA ALA A 84 17.82 -5.04 7.13
C ALA A 84 18.56 -6.32 6.70
N LEU A 85 18.26 -6.83 5.50
CA LEU A 85 18.93 -8.01 4.92
C LEU A 85 20.27 -7.70 4.23
N GLY A 86 20.56 -6.42 3.93
CA GLY A 86 21.70 -6.00 3.12
C GLY A 86 21.49 -6.24 1.62
N ILE A 87 20.24 -6.19 1.18
CA ILE A 87 19.85 -6.27 -0.23
C ILE A 87 19.99 -4.87 -0.88
N ASP A 88 20.65 -4.83 -2.03
CA ASP A 88 20.64 -3.68 -2.95
C ASP A 88 19.35 -3.74 -3.77
N LEU A 89 18.33 -2.97 -3.32
CA LEU A 89 17.01 -2.95 -3.91
C LEU A 89 16.86 -1.78 -4.90
N THR A 90 16.84 -2.09 -6.19
CA THR A 90 16.50 -1.11 -7.23
C THR A 90 15.01 -1.12 -7.50
N VAL A 91 14.37 0.05 -7.41
CA VAL A 91 12.92 0.19 -7.64
C VAL A 91 12.67 0.81 -9.02
N TYR A 92 11.81 0.17 -9.79
CA TYR A 92 11.24 0.65 -11.04
C TYR A 92 9.75 0.87 -10.82
N ASP A 93 9.27 2.07 -11.11
CA ASP A 93 7.86 2.44 -10.99
C ASP A 93 7.31 2.83 -12.36
N ALA A 94 6.35 2.05 -12.81
CA ALA A 94 5.76 2.24 -14.14
C ALA A 94 4.68 3.34 -14.17
N GLN A 95 4.28 3.87 -13.01
CA GLN A 95 3.30 4.98 -12.94
C GLN A 95 2.00 4.67 -13.68
N ALA A 96 1.46 3.47 -13.44
CA ALA A 96 0.26 2.93 -14.07
C ALA A 96 0.36 2.70 -15.60
N ASP A 97 1.54 2.82 -16.20
CA ASP A 97 1.80 2.50 -17.61
C ASP A 97 2.27 1.04 -17.77
N ASN A 98 1.41 0.20 -18.32
CA ASN A 98 1.70 -1.23 -18.51
C ASN A 98 2.83 -1.51 -19.50
N ALA A 99 2.99 -0.68 -20.54
CA ALA A 99 4.09 -0.83 -21.52
C ALA A 99 5.42 -0.45 -20.87
N LYS A 100 5.42 0.59 -20.05
CA LYS A 100 6.59 0.96 -19.25
C LYS A 100 6.96 -0.14 -18.26
N GLN A 101 5.99 -0.79 -17.59
CA GLN A 101 6.27 -1.90 -16.68
C GLN A 101 6.99 -3.06 -17.39
N ALA A 102 6.58 -3.42 -18.61
CA ALA A 102 7.28 -4.44 -19.40
C ALA A 102 8.72 -4.00 -19.75
N THR A 103 8.92 -2.72 -20.09
CA THR A 103 10.24 -2.15 -20.34
C THR A 103 11.11 -2.15 -19.07
N ASP A 104 10.54 -1.81 -17.93
CA ASP A 104 11.20 -1.81 -16.63
C ASP A 104 11.61 -3.25 -16.21
N LEU A 105 10.78 -4.26 -16.51
CA LEU A 105 11.13 -5.67 -16.33
C LEU A 105 12.33 -6.07 -17.19
N SER A 106 12.35 -5.68 -18.47
CA SER A 106 13.49 -5.90 -19.36
C SER A 106 14.76 -5.21 -18.81
N SER A 107 14.65 -4.01 -18.27
CA SER A 107 15.75 -3.27 -17.66
C SER A 107 16.27 -3.97 -16.40
N ALA A 108 15.37 -4.43 -15.52
CA ALA A 108 15.70 -5.21 -14.34
C ALA A 108 16.44 -6.51 -14.66
N ILE A 109 16.00 -7.24 -15.69
CA ILE A 109 16.69 -8.45 -16.17
C ILE A 109 18.11 -8.14 -16.64
N ASN A 110 18.32 -7.02 -17.33
CA ASN A 110 19.60 -6.63 -17.90
C ASN A 110 20.55 -5.97 -16.87
N SER A 111 20.03 -5.48 -15.73
CA SER A 111 20.84 -4.87 -14.67
C SER A 111 21.66 -5.90 -13.86
N GLY A 112 21.44 -7.19 -14.06
CA GLY A 112 22.08 -8.25 -13.30
C GLY A 112 21.44 -8.52 -11.94
N ALA A 113 20.15 -8.18 -11.77
CA ALA A 113 19.38 -8.55 -10.61
C ALA A 113 19.31 -10.08 -10.45
N GLN A 114 19.57 -10.58 -9.25
CA GLN A 114 19.50 -12.01 -8.92
C GLN A 114 18.06 -12.47 -8.70
N ALA A 115 17.20 -11.54 -8.27
CA ALA A 115 15.77 -11.73 -8.21
C ALA A 115 15.03 -10.47 -8.65
N ILE A 116 13.81 -10.67 -9.15
CA ILE A 116 12.87 -9.59 -9.48
C ILE A 116 11.58 -9.83 -8.71
N ILE A 117 11.12 -8.80 -8.00
CA ILE A 117 9.78 -8.73 -7.42
C ILE A 117 8.91 -7.98 -8.41
N VAL A 118 7.82 -8.59 -8.89
CA VAL A 118 6.84 -7.95 -9.77
C VAL A 118 5.60 -7.62 -8.95
N ASP A 119 5.38 -6.33 -8.75
CA ASP A 119 4.29 -5.82 -7.91
C ASP A 119 3.15 -5.32 -8.80
N HIS A 120 2.05 -6.07 -8.82
CA HIS A 120 0.89 -5.89 -9.68
C HIS A 120 1.23 -5.89 -11.18
N GLY A 121 0.23 -5.72 -12.03
CA GLY A 121 0.37 -5.61 -13.49
C GLY A 121 -0.61 -6.49 -14.25
N PHE A 122 -0.66 -6.23 -15.56
CA PHE A 122 -1.52 -7.01 -16.47
C PHE A 122 -0.75 -8.21 -17.01
N PRO A 123 -1.20 -9.44 -16.75
CA PRO A 123 -0.52 -10.66 -17.22
C PRO A 123 -0.18 -10.64 -18.72
N ALA A 124 -1.11 -10.18 -19.57
CA ALA A 124 -0.90 -10.11 -21.01
C ALA A 124 0.32 -9.25 -21.42
N THR A 125 0.66 -8.22 -20.63
CA THR A 125 1.76 -7.30 -20.94
C THR A 125 3.08 -7.78 -20.35
N ILE A 126 3.08 -8.33 -19.13
CA ILE A 126 4.30 -8.65 -18.38
C ILE A 126 4.73 -10.12 -18.48
N GLN A 127 3.84 -11.03 -18.87
CA GLN A 127 4.11 -12.47 -18.97
C GLN A 127 5.36 -12.80 -19.83
N PRO A 128 5.56 -12.21 -21.02
CA PRO A 128 6.75 -12.49 -21.83
C PRO A 128 8.07 -12.15 -21.12
N GLU A 129 8.09 -11.06 -20.36
CA GLU A 129 9.29 -10.65 -19.62
C GLU A 129 9.53 -11.50 -18.38
N ILE A 130 8.47 -11.96 -17.70
CA ILE A 130 8.57 -12.94 -16.61
C ILE A 130 9.19 -14.24 -17.15
N ASP A 131 8.71 -14.75 -18.30
CA ASP A 131 9.26 -15.94 -18.94
C ASP A 131 10.75 -15.78 -19.29
N LYS A 132 11.12 -14.60 -19.78
CA LYS A 132 12.50 -14.26 -20.12
C LYS A 132 13.40 -14.18 -18.87
N ALA A 133 12.92 -13.62 -17.77
CA ALA A 133 13.64 -13.57 -16.49
C ALA A 133 13.96 -14.98 -16.00
N VAL A 134 12.95 -15.85 -15.93
CA VAL A 134 13.11 -17.24 -15.49
C VAL A 134 14.06 -18.03 -16.40
N LYS A 135 13.95 -17.88 -17.74
CA LYS A 135 14.87 -18.49 -18.71
C LYS A 135 16.33 -18.06 -18.51
N LYS A 136 16.57 -16.85 -18.04
CA LYS A 136 17.92 -16.34 -17.71
C LYS A 136 18.39 -16.75 -16.32
N GLY A 137 17.62 -17.53 -15.56
CA GLY A 137 17.94 -17.98 -14.22
C GLY A 137 17.71 -16.94 -13.13
N VAL A 138 17.06 -15.81 -13.44
CA VAL A 138 16.64 -14.79 -12.46
C VAL A 138 15.47 -15.35 -11.67
N LYS A 139 15.52 -15.27 -10.32
CA LYS A 139 14.41 -15.66 -9.47
C LYS A 139 13.29 -14.62 -9.59
N VAL A 140 12.05 -15.08 -9.72
CA VAL A 140 10.91 -14.18 -9.83
C VAL A 140 9.91 -14.46 -8.72
N VAL A 141 9.57 -13.41 -7.99
CA VAL A 141 8.48 -13.38 -6.99
C VAL A 141 7.46 -12.38 -7.47
N VAL A 142 6.20 -12.78 -7.57
CA VAL A 142 5.12 -11.88 -7.96
C VAL A 142 4.24 -11.54 -6.77
N TYR A 143 3.74 -10.32 -6.72
CA TYR A 143 2.76 -9.88 -5.75
C TYR A 143 1.48 -9.42 -6.46
N ASP A 144 0.36 -10.11 -6.14
CA ASP A 144 -0.96 -9.90 -6.76
C ASP A 144 -0.94 -9.89 -8.30
N VAL A 145 -0.13 -10.77 -8.87
CA VAL A 145 -0.04 -11.05 -10.31
C VAL A 145 -0.32 -12.51 -10.57
N GLU A 146 -1.16 -12.79 -11.55
CA GLU A 146 -1.33 -14.15 -12.08
C GLU A 146 -0.29 -14.41 -13.18
N THR A 147 0.36 -15.57 -13.12
CA THR A 147 1.33 -16.01 -14.13
C THR A 147 1.27 -17.52 -14.32
N ALA A 148 1.44 -17.96 -15.56
CA ALA A 148 1.53 -19.38 -15.91
C ALA A 148 2.98 -19.90 -15.86
N THR A 149 3.98 -19.04 -15.63
CA THR A 149 5.39 -19.40 -15.67
C THR A 149 5.77 -20.29 -14.47
N LYS A 150 6.26 -21.48 -14.76
CA LYS A 150 6.78 -22.37 -13.72
C LYS A 150 8.07 -21.81 -13.10
N GLY A 151 8.24 -22.03 -11.79
CA GLY A 151 9.41 -21.55 -11.05
C GLY A 151 9.27 -20.10 -10.54
N VAL A 152 8.10 -19.48 -10.73
CA VAL A 152 7.75 -18.22 -10.10
C VAL A 152 7.11 -18.47 -8.74
N VAL A 153 7.49 -17.69 -7.74
CA VAL A 153 6.83 -17.70 -6.43
C VAL A 153 5.72 -16.66 -6.43
N SER A 154 4.50 -17.08 -6.10
CA SER A 154 3.35 -16.20 -6.00
C SER A 154 3.18 -15.72 -4.55
N THR A 155 3.06 -14.43 -4.35
CA THR A 155 2.62 -13.84 -3.10
C THR A 155 1.36 -13.02 -3.36
N ARG A 156 0.39 -13.01 -2.42
CA ARG A 156 -0.88 -12.31 -2.64
C ARG A 156 -1.65 -12.09 -1.35
N GLN A 157 -2.52 -11.11 -1.37
CA GLN A 157 -3.57 -11.00 -0.38
C GLN A 157 -4.64 -12.09 -0.59
N ASN A 158 -5.37 -12.45 0.46
CA ASN A 158 -6.56 -13.28 0.30
C ASN A 158 -7.74 -12.41 -0.13
N ASP A 159 -7.74 -12.04 -1.43
CA ASP A 159 -8.73 -11.15 -2.04
C ASP A 159 -10.17 -11.62 -1.88
N ALA A 160 -10.38 -12.93 -1.94
CA ALA A 160 -11.72 -13.50 -1.81
C ALA A 160 -12.25 -13.33 -0.38
N SER A 161 -11.46 -13.65 0.64
CA SER A 161 -11.85 -13.45 2.04
C SER A 161 -11.98 -11.97 2.40
N MET A 162 -11.10 -11.13 1.86
CA MET A 162 -11.14 -9.68 2.00
C MET A 162 -12.46 -9.11 1.49
N ALA A 163 -12.82 -9.41 0.25
CA ALA A 163 -14.08 -8.96 -0.34
C ALA A 163 -15.29 -9.49 0.44
N GLN A 164 -15.29 -10.78 0.81
CA GLN A 164 -16.39 -11.38 1.57
C GLN A 164 -16.59 -10.69 2.91
N ALA A 165 -15.49 -10.42 3.65
CA ALA A 165 -15.55 -9.77 4.95
C ALA A 165 -16.21 -8.39 4.90
N VAL A 166 -15.92 -7.59 3.87
CA VAL A 166 -16.55 -6.27 3.67
C VAL A 166 -17.99 -6.40 3.19
N LEU A 167 -18.26 -7.33 2.29
CA LEU A 167 -19.60 -7.53 1.74
C LEU A 167 -20.57 -8.09 2.78
N ASP A 168 -20.09 -8.86 3.77
CA ASP A 168 -20.88 -9.27 4.93
C ASP A 168 -21.31 -8.07 5.79
N VAL A 169 -20.46 -7.06 5.93
CA VAL A 169 -20.82 -5.79 6.59
C VAL A 169 -21.82 -5.03 5.71
N MET A 170 -21.52 -4.90 4.41
CA MET A 170 -22.41 -4.21 3.47
C MET A 170 -23.83 -4.83 3.49
N ALA A 171 -23.94 -6.16 3.51
CA ALA A 171 -25.23 -6.85 3.54
C ALA A 171 -26.07 -6.49 4.79
N LYS A 172 -25.43 -6.31 5.94
CA LYS A 172 -26.09 -5.87 7.17
C LYS A 172 -26.55 -4.41 7.09
N GLU A 173 -25.70 -3.56 6.49
CA GLU A 173 -25.89 -2.11 6.45
C GLU A 173 -26.92 -1.65 5.41
N VAL A 174 -26.97 -2.29 4.22
CA VAL A 174 -27.88 -1.86 3.15
C VAL A 174 -29.09 -2.79 3.00
N GLY A 175 -29.04 -4.01 3.53
CA GLY A 175 -30.09 -4.99 3.47
C GLY A 175 -30.26 -5.67 2.11
N LYS A 176 -31.25 -6.59 2.04
CA LYS A 176 -31.60 -7.30 0.81
C LYS A 176 -32.30 -6.41 -0.20
N ASN A 177 -32.13 -6.74 -1.49
CA ASN A 177 -32.74 -6.05 -2.63
C ASN A 177 -32.37 -4.56 -2.74
N ALA A 178 -31.31 -4.12 -2.04
CA ALA A 178 -30.83 -2.73 -2.09
C ALA A 178 -30.37 -2.33 -3.49
N LYS A 179 -30.47 -1.04 -3.79
CA LYS A 179 -29.89 -0.43 -4.98
C LYS A 179 -28.48 -0.01 -4.67
N VAL A 180 -27.50 -0.55 -5.39
CA VAL A 180 -26.08 -0.42 -5.07
C VAL A 180 -25.27 0.03 -6.27
N GLY A 181 -24.17 0.71 -6.00
CA GLY A 181 -23.17 1.08 -6.98
C GLY A 181 -21.92 0.19 -6.85
N TYR A 182 -21.17 0.09 -7.94
CA TYR A 182 -19.91 -0.64 -7.97
C TYR A 182 -18.84 0.21 -8.67
N VAL A 183 -17.73 0.45 -7.98
CA VAL A 183 -16.58 1.20 -8.52
C VAL A 183 -15.42 0.22 -8.67
N ASN A 184 -15.16 -0.25 -9.89
CA ASN A 184 -14.18 -1.31 -10.14
C ASN A 184 -13.56 -1.21 -11.52
N VAL A 185 -12.38 -1.79 -11.68
CA VAL A 185 -11.63 -1.89 -12.93
C VAL A 185 -11.22 -3.35 -13.14
N ALA A 186 -11.49 -3.89 -14.31
CA ALA A 186 -11.12 -5.27 -14.65
C ALA A 186 -9.67 -5.37 -15.14
N GLY A 187 -9.10 -6.58 -15.07
CA GLY A 187 -7.77 -6.91 -15.58
C GLY A 187 -6.66 -6.93 -14.53
N TYR A 188 -6.92 -6.41 -13.34
CA TYR A 188 -6.03 -6.58 -12.17
C TYR A 188 -6.44 -7.82 -11.39
N ALA A 189 -5.51 -8.73 -11.12
CA ALA A 189 -5.79 -10.02 -10.49
C ALA A 189 -6.56 -9.89 -9.17
N ALA A 190 -6.15 -8.94 -8.30
CA ALA A 190 -6.82 -8.67 -7.04
C ALA A 190 -8.27 -8.22 -7.26
N LEU A 191 -8.49 -7.22 -8.12
CA LEU A 191 -9.81 -6.67 -8.40
C LEU A 191 -10.73 -7.69 -9.08
N ASP A 192 -10.21 -8.54 -9.96
CA ASP A 192 -10.99 -9.58 -10.64
C ASP A 192 -11.44 -10.69 -9.66
N LYS A 193 -10.59 -11.05 -8.68
CA LYS A 193 -10.97 -11.97 -7.59
C LYS A 193 -12.04 -11.34 -6.68
N ARG A 194 -11.87 -10.09 -6.26
CA ARG A 194 -12.86 -9.35 -5.46
C ARG A 194 -14.18 -9.19 -6.25
N ASN A 195 -14.13 -8.97 -7.57
CA ASN A 195 -15.30 -8.92 -8.45
C ASN A 195 -16.06 -10.25 -8.50
N THR A 196 -15.37 -11.38 -8.44
CA THR A 196 -16.01 -12.70 -8.41
C THR A 196 -16.87 -12.87 -7.15
N VAL A 197 -16.35 -12.42 -6.00
CA VAL A 197 -17.09 -12.43 -4.72
C VAL A 197 -18.27 -11.45 -4.76
N TRP A 198 -18.03 -10.22 -5.27
CA TRP A 198 -19.09 -9.22 -5.48
C TRP A 198 -20.28 -9.79 -6.28
N ALA A 199 -20.00 -10.40 -7.43
CA ALA A 199 -21.06 -10.95 -8.30
C ALA A 199 -21.90 -12.03 -7.58
N LYS A 200 -21.23 -12.91 -6.82
CA LYS A 200 -21.89 -13.94 -6.03
C LYS A 200 -22.75 -13.35 -4.92
N GLU A 201 -22.20 -12.41 -4.15
CA GLU A 201 -22.89 -11.81 -3.01
C GLU A 201 -24.05 -10.91 -3.48
N ALA A 202 -23.85 -10.11 -4.50
CA ALA A 202 -24.90 -9.28 -5.08
C ALA A 202 -26.12 -10.12 -5.54
N ALA A 203 -25.87 -11.30 -6.14
CA ALA A 203 -26.92 -12.24 -6.52
C ALA A 203 -27.62 -12.84 -5.28
N ALA A 204 -26.85 -13.26 -4.26
CA ALA A 204 -27.41 -13.86 -3.04
C ALA A 204 -28.26 -12.88 -2.23
N GLN A 205 -27.89 -11.61 -2.20
CA GLN A 205 -28.62 -10.54 -1.51
C GLN A 205 -29.77 -9.95 -2.36
N GLY A 206 -29.82 -10.29 -3.66
CA GLY A 206 -30.77 -9.69 -4.59
C GLY A 206 -30.50 -8.22 -4.89
N TRP A 207 -29.26 -7.76 -4.69
CA TRP A 207 -28.88 -6.37 -4.93
C TRP A 207 -29.05 -5.98 -6.39
N LYS A 208 -29.53 -4.75 -6.60
CA LYS A 208 -29.71 -4.18 -7.92
C LYS A 208 -28.58 -3.21 -8.21
N GLN A 209 -27.56 -3.69 -8.91
CA GLN A 209 -26.45 -2.84 -9.31
C GLN A 209 -26.94 -1.79 -10.32
N GLN A 210 -26.89 -0.52 -9.93
CA GLN A 210 -27.37 0.62 -10.72
C GLN A 210 -26.28 1.11 -11.68
N PHE A 211 -25.03 1.07 -11.27
CA PHE A 211 -23.89 1.46 -12.08
C PHE A 211 -22.66 0.62 -11.79
N LYS A 212 -21.77 0.57 -12.79
CA LYS A 212 -20.38 0.14 -12.66
C LYS A 212 -19.49 1.17 -13.36
N VAL A 213 -18.63 1.83 -12.60
CA VAL A 213 -17.67 2.83 -13.09
C VAL A 213 -16.32 2.58 -12.43
N GLY A 214 -15.26 3.23 -12.93
CA GLY A 214 -13.95 3.20 -12.31
C GLY A 214 -12.83 3.22 -13.33
N LYS A 215 -11.70 3.76 -12.92
CA LYS A 215 -10.42 3.69 -13.62
C LYS A 215 -9.28 3.66 -12.62
N VAL A 216 -8.17 3.04 -12.99
CA VAL A 216 -6.90 3.06 -12.26
C VAL A 216 -5.93 3.92 -13.05
N THR A 217 -5.39 4.93 -12.38
CA THR A 217 -4.39 5.88 -12.91
C THR A 217 -3.43 6.22 -11.79
N ASP A 218 -2.42 7.01 -12.08
CA ASP A 218 -1.50 7.55 -11.06
C ASP A 218 -2.19 8.52 -10.08
N SER A 219 -3.42 8.94 -10.37
CA SER A 219 -4.28 9.80 -9.55
C SER A 219 -5.66 9.17 -9.34
N THR A 220 -5.71 7.88 -9.05
CA THR A 220 -6.93 7.05 -9.04
C THR A 220 -8.06 7.69 -8.22
N ALA A 221 -7.82 8.15 -6.98
CA ALA A 221 -8.85 8.73 -6.13
C ALA A 221 -9.52 9.94 -6.80
N THR A 222 -8.73 10.93 -7.18
CA THR A 222 -9.23 12.19 -7.78
C THR A 222 -9.95 11.97 -9.11
N ASP A 223 -9.41 11.06 -9.91
CA ASP A 223 -9.91 10.75 -11.24
C ASP A 223 -11.25 10.01 -11.23
N ASN A 224 -11.58 9.33 -10.13
CA ASN A 224 -12.87 8.65 -9.97
C ASN A 224 -13.97 9.55 -9.42
N VAL A 225 -13.65 10.69 -8.81
CA VAL A 225 -14.67 11.64 -8.28
C VAL A 225 -15.70 12.03 -9.34
N PRO A 226 -15.34 12.52 -10.55
CA PRO A 226 -16.33 12.87 -11.54
C PRO A 226 -17.14 11.69 -12.05
N LEU A 227 -16.55 10.50 -12.18
CA LEU A 227 -17.24 9.29 -12.64
C LEU A 227 -18.34 8.86 -11.66
N VAL A 228 -17.99 8.78 -10.37
CA VAL A 228 -18.91 8.41 -9.31
C VAL A 228 -19.97 9.51 -9.11
N SER A 229 -19.59 10.79 -9.16
CA SER A 229 -20.52 11.91 -9.05
C SER A 229 -21.59 11.90 -10.15
N ALA A 230 -21.19 11.59 -11.39
CA ALA A 230 -22.13 11.47 -12.51
C ALA A 230 -23.07 10.28 -12.32
N ALA A 231 -22.53 9.12 -11.91
CA ALA A 231 -23.33 7.91 -11.64
C ALA A 231 -24.35 8.13 -10.52
N LEU A 232 -23.95 8.74 -9.39
CA LEU A 232 -24.85 9.07 -8.28
C LEU A 232 -25.92 10.12 -8.65
N THR A 233 -25.65 10.99 -9.64
CA THR A 233 -26.68 11.91 -10.15
C THR A 233 -27.75 11.17 -10.94
N GLN A 234 -27.35 10.20 -11.74
CA GLN A 234 -28.28 9.40 -12.56
C GLN A 234 -29.06 8.37 -11.72
N HIS A 235 -28.48 7.91 -10.61
CA HIS A 235 -29.00 6.86 -9.75
C HIS A 235 -29.10 7.34 -8.29
N SER A 236 -29.99 8.33 -8.08
CA SER A 236 -30.13 9.02 -6.79
C SER A 236 -30.70 8.14 -5.66
N ASP A 237 -31.13 6.92 -5.95
CA ASP A 237 -31.72 5.96 -5.02
C ASP A 237 -30.73 4.86 -4.55
N VAL A 238 -29.48 4.96 -4.93
CA VAL A 238 -28.39 4.12 -4.42
C VAL A 238 -28.17 4.37 -2.93
N THR A 239 -28.01 3.29 -2.16
CA THR A 239 -27.81 3.34 -0.70
C THR A 239 -26.43 2.81 -0.26
N GLY A 240 -25.73 2.07 -1.11
CA GLY A 240 -24.40 1.59 -0.83
C GLY A 240 -23.54 1.48 -2.09
N VAL A 241 -22.24 1.73 -1.95
CA VAL A 241 -21.28 1.60 -3.04
C VAL A 241 -20.12 0.73 -2.55
N PHE A 242 -19.81 -0.34 -3.29
CA PHE A 242 -18.60 -1.12 -3.08
C PHE A 242 -17.50 -0.61 -4.01
N ALA A 243 -16.33 -0.34 -3.45
CA ALA A 243 -15.14 0.13 -4.14
C ALA A 243 -13.94 -0.68 -3.63
N PRO A 244 -13.62 -1.83 -4.25
CA PRO A 244 -12.69 -2.84 -3.72
C PRO A 244 -11.20 -2.49 -3.90
N TYR A 245 -10.84 -1.23 -3.66
CA TYR A 245 -9.48 -0.69 -3.62
C TYR A 245 -9.55 0.67 -2.90
N ASP A 246 -8.62 0.97 -1.99
CA ASP A 246 -8.67 2.15 -1.13
C ASP A 246 -8.75 3.47 -1.91
N GLU A 247 -7.97 3.63 -2.99
CA GLU A 247 -8.04 4.83 -3.83
C GLU A 247 -9.40 4.97 -4.57
N LEU A 248 -10.02 3.86 -4.98
CA LEU A 248 -11.39 3.88 -5.53
C LEU A 248 -12.40 4.26 -4.44
N ALA A 249 -12.20 3.77 -3.22
CA ALA A 249 -13.05 4.10 -2.07
C ALA A 249 -12.90 5.58 -1.68
N LYS A 250 -11.69 6.12 -1.60
CA LYS A 250 -11.43 7.56 -1.36
C LYS A 250 -12.11 8.46 -2.39
N GLY A 251 -11.97 8.13 -3.67
CA GLY A 251 -12.66 8.86 -4.73
C GLY A 251 -14.19 8.78 -4.61
N THR A 252 -14.71 7.63 -4.18
CA THR A 252 -16.15 7.44 -3.93
C THR A 252 -16.62 8.27 -2.73
N VAL A 253 -15.87 8.26 -1.62
CA VAL A 253 -16.16 9.09 -0.43
C VAL A 253 -16.24 10.56 -0.80
N LEU A 254 -15.24 11.08 -1.51
CA LEU A 254 -15.22 12.48 -1.96
C LEU A 254 -16.43 12.81 -2.86
N ALA A 255 -16.80 11.90 -3.77
CA ALA A 255 -17.97 12.10 -4.63
C ALA A 255 -19.29 12.15 -3.83
N VAL A 256 -19.45 11.26 -2.84
CA VAL A 256 -20.61 11.21 -1.94
C VAL A 256 -20.70 12.49 -1.11
N GLN A 257 -19.58 12.95 -0.53
CA GLN A 257 -19.51 14.18 0.27
C GLN A 257 -19.79 15.44 -0.56
N ASN A 258 -19.17 15.56 -1.75
CA ASN A 258 -19.38 16.68 -2.66
C ASN A 258 -20.86 16.81 -3.07
N LYS A 259 -21.57 15.70 -3.12
CA LYS A 259 -23.02 15.66 -3.40
C LYS A 259 -23.90 15.79 -2.16
N LYS A 260 -23.31 15.86 -0.96
CA LYS A 260 -24.03 15.90 0.32
C LYS A 260 -24.95 14.67 0.50
N LEU A 261 -24.45 13.48 0.13
CA LEU A 261 -25.17 12.21 0.22
C LEU A 261 -24.66 11.31 1.33
N GLN A 262 -23.78 11.79 2.22
CA GLN A 262 -23.13 10.99 3.28
C GLN A 262 -24.11 10.35 4.28
N ASP A 263 -25.30 10.94 4.47
CA ASP A 263 -26.34 10.37 5.34
C ASP A 263 -27.18 9.29 4.64
N LYS A 264 -27.01 9.12 3.33
CA LYS A 264 -27.81 8.21 2.50
C LYS A 264 -26.99 7.10 1.87
N VAL A 265 -25.80 7.40 1.39
CA VAL A 265 -24.95 6.47 0.62
C VAL A 265 -23.79 6.05 1.49
N LYS A 266 -23.73 4.75 1.80
CA LYS A 266 -22.62 4.13 2.55
C LYS A 266 -21.57 3.61 1.57
N VAL A 267 -20.28 3.78 1.93
CA VAL A 267 -19.14 3.32 1.12
C VAL A 267 -18.46 2.15 1.82
N PHE A 268 -18.11 1.13 1.03
CA PHE A 268 -17.43 -0.08 1.46
C PHE A 268 -16.19 -0.27 0.60
N GLY A 269 -15.03 -0.38 1.23
CA GLY A 269 -13.73 -0.39 0.58
C GLY A 269 -13.00 -1.72 0.70
N ALA A 270 -11.78 -1.75 0.19
CA ALA A 270 -10.77 -2.76 0.49
C ALA A 270 -9.43 -2.06 0.61
N ASP A 271 -8.49 -2.74 1.28
CA ASP A 271 -7.20 -2.23 1.71
C ASP A 271 -7.30 -1.24 2.89
N VAL A 272 -6.18 -0.93 3.52
CA VAL A 272 -6.10 0.00 4.65
C VAL A 272 -4.74 0.67 4.72
N SER A 273 -4.75 1.96 5.00
CA SER A 273 -3.58 2.80 5.26
C SER A 273 -3.86 3.75 6.42
N GLY A 274 -2.87 4.51 6.86
CA GLY A 274 -3.07 5.57 7.84
C GLY A 274 -4.05 6.64 7.36
N ALA A 275 -4.01 7.00 6.08
CA ALA A 275 -4.93 7.97 5.50
C ALA A 275 -6.37 7.42 5.42
N ASP A 276 -6.53 6.12 5.17
CA ASP A 276 -7.86 5.49 5.16
C ASP A 276 -8.49 5.49 6.55
N ILE A 277 -7.71 5.20 7.59
CA ILE A 277 -8.18 5.30 8.99
C ILE A 277 -8.71 6.71 9.27
N GLN A 278 -7.95 7.75 8.89
CA GLN A 278 -8.37 9.14 9.05
C GLN A 278 -9.63 9.46 8.24
N ASN A 279 -9.70 9.00 6.99
CA ASN A 279 -10.89 9.17 6.16
C ASN A 279 -12.12 8.48 6.75
N MET A 280 -11.97 7.25 7.24
CA MET A 280 -13.06 6.49 7.84
C MET A 280 -13.54 7.12 9.15
N THR A 281 -12.64 7.62 9.98
CA THR A 281 -12.96 8.17 11.32
C THR A 281 -13.42 9.62 11.28
N ALA A 282 -13.20 10.35 10.18
CA ALA A 282 -13.64 11.73 10.02
C ALA A 282 -15.15 11.90 10.26
N ASP A 283 -15.52 13.06 10.80
CA ASP A 283 -16.93 13.38 11.05
C ASP A 283 -17.73 13.39 9.73
N GLY A 284 -18.88 12.71 9.74
CA GLY A 284 -19.72 12.60 8.56
C GLY A 284 -19.13 11.76 7.43
N SER A 285 -18.09 10.96 7.68
CA SER A 285 -17.57 10.05 6.65
C SER A 285 -18.57 8.95 6.29
N PRO A 286 -18.87 8.76 5.00
CA PRO A 286 -19.74 7.68 4.55
C PRO A 286 -19.02 6.32 4.47
N TRP A 287 -17.71 6.24 4.74
CA TRP A 287 -16.93 5.02 4.62
C TRP A 287 -17.10 4.13 5.85
N VAL A 288 -17.99 3.15 5.75
CA VAL A 288 -18.47 2.34 6.89
C VAL A 288 -17.53 1.17 7.22
N ALA A 289 -16.95 0.55 6.19
CA ALA A 289 -16.09 -0.60 6.38
C ALA A 289 -15.06 -0.75 5.27
N THR A 290 -13.92 -1.32 5.64
CA THR A 290 -12.92 -1.87 4.74
C THR A 290 -12.49 -3.24 5.23
N ALA A 291 -11.68 -3.95 4.45
CA ALA A 291 -10.87 -5.06 4.91
C ALA A 291 -9.50 -4.95 4.28
N GLY A 292 -8.47 -5.30 5.03
CA GLY A 292 -7.11 -5.11 4.54
C GLY A 292 -6.10 -5.97 5.27
N THR A 293 -4.90 -5.92 4.73
CA THR A 293 -3.64 -6.38 5.32
C THR A 293 -2.87 -5.14 5.78
N ASP A 294 -1.84 -5.31 6.58
CA ASP A 294 -0.88 -4.23 6.81
C ASP A 294 0.07 -4.12 5.61
N PRO A 295 0.02 -3.03 4.83
CA PRO A 295 0.82 -2.92 3.62
C PRO A 295 2.33 -2.97 3.88
N SER A 296 2.82 -2.33 4.94
CA SER A 296 4.24 -2.38 5.31
C SER A 296 4.69 -3.79 5.67
N ALA A 297 3.88 -4.51 6.46
CA ALA A 297 4.17 -5.90 6.82
C ALA A 297 4.15 -6.83 5.60
N VAL A 298 3.23 -6.60 4.65
CA VAL A 298 3.17 -7.35 3.38
C VAL A 298 4.43 -7.10 2.54
N GLY A 299 4.79 -5.84 2.31
CA GLY A 299 5.99 -5.48 1.55
C GLY A 299 7.26 -6.12 2.13
N ALA A 300 7.41 -6.07 3.46
CA ALA A 300 8.51 -6.74 4.16
C ALA A 300 8.46 -8.27 4.00
N ALA A 301 7.28 -8.90 4.11
CA ALA A 301 7.13 -10.34 3.95
C ALA A 301 7.44 -10.82 2.53
N VAL A 302 7.10 -10.03 1.51
CA VAL A 302 7.46 -10.31 0.10
C VAL A 302 8.97 -10.30 -0.09
N VAL A 303 9.68 -9.33 0.51
CA VAL A 303 11.15 -9.29 0.47
C VAL A 303 11.77 -10.48 1.21
N ARG A 304 11.23 -10.86 2.38
CA ARG A 304 11.69 -12.08 3.10
C ARG A 304 11.45 -13.34 2.27
N THR A 305 10.30 -13.44 1.61
CA THR A 305 9.98 -14.54 0.69
C THR A 305 11.01 -14.63 -0.44
N THR A 306 11.35 -13.47 -1.03
CA THR A 306 12.39 -13.38 -2.08
C THR A 306 13.75 -13.79 -1.57
N ALA A 307 14.09 -13.40 -0.34
CA ALA A 307 15.36 -13.79 0.28
C ALA A 307 15.45 -15.31 0.52
N LEU A 308 14.38 -15.94 1.00
CA LEU A 308 14.32 -17.40 1.16
C LEU A 308 14.39 -18.13 -0.18
N GLU A 309 13.75 -17.60 -1.23
CA GLU A 309 13.83 -18.17 -2.59
C GLU A 309 15.28 -18.11 -3.13
N LEU A 310 15.96 -16.97 -2.95
CA LEU A 310 17.36 -16.81 -3.33
C LEU A 310 18.30 -17.73 -2.56
N ALA A 311 18.00 -18.00 -1.29
CA ALA A 311 18.76 -18.91 -0.42
C ALA A 311 18.46 -20.40 -0.69
N GLY A 312 17.48 -20.71 -1.54
CA GLY A 312 17.01 -22.08 -1.76
C GLY A 312 16.34 -22.71 -0.53
N GLN A 313 15.80 -21.88 0.37
CA GLN A 313 15.16 -22.29 1.63
C GLN A 313 13.63 -22.11 1.61
N LEU A 314 13.08 -21.61 0.53
CA LEU A 314 11.63 -21.51 0.37
C LEU A 314 11.07 -22.88 -0.02
N ASN A 315 10.18 -23.44 0.81
CA ASN A 315 9.58 -24.77 0.61
C ASN A 315 8.15 -24.72 0.03
N LYS A 316 7.72 -23.56 -0.45
CA LYS A 316 6.39 -23.35 -1.03
C LYS A 316 6.47 -22.41 -2.23
N THR A 317 5.55 -22.58 -3.17
CA THR A 317 5.45 -21.76 -4.39
C THR A 317 4.42 -20.63 -4.27
N SER A 318 3.69 -20.59 -3.15
CA SER A 318 2.69 -19.55 -2.90
C SER A 318 2.67 -19.15 -1.43
N VAL A 319 2.57 -17.84 -1.17
CA VAL A 319 2.39 -17.23 0.15
C VAL A 319 1.17 -16.33 0.08
N GLU A 320 0.20 -16.55 0.97
CA GLU A 320 -1.02 -15.77 1.03
C GLU A 320 -1.10 -15.00 2.34
N PHE A 321 -1.47 -13.72 2.28
CA PHE A 321 -1.58 -12.84 3.42
C PHE A 321 -3.05 -12.71 3.82
N PRO A 322 -3.41 -13.05 5.08
CA PRO A 322 -4.77 -12.94 5.56
C PRO A 322 -5.18 -11.48 5.72
N ALA A 323 -6.39 -11.16 5.29
CA ALA A 323 -7.00 -9.86 5.51
C ALA A 323 -8.00 -9.90 6.67
N VAL A 324 -8.19 -8.76 7.33
CA VAL A 324 -9.15 -8.58 8.41
C VAL A 324 -10.16 -7.50 8.07
N ALA A 325 -11.41 -7.67 8.51
CA ALA A 325 -12.44 -6.64 8.40
C ALA A 325 -12.17 -5.52 9.43
N ILE A 326 -12.35 -4.29 8.99
CA ILE A 326 -12.14 -3.08 9.78
C ILE A 326 -13.36 -2.19 9.57
N THR A 327 -14.15 -1.97 10.62
CA THR A 327 -15.32 -1.10 10.54
C THR A 327 -15.02 0.29 11.11
N GLN A 328 -15.74 1.28 10.63
CA GLN A 328 -15.68 2.65 11.15
C GLN A 328 -15.97 2.69 12.67
N ASP A 329 -17.00 1.93 13.11
CA ASP A 329 -17.37 1.85 14.53
C ASP A 329 -16.24 1.28 15.38
N PHE A 330 -15.57 0.22 14.92
CA PHE A 330 -14.41 -0.36 15.60
C PHE A 330 -13.28 0.68 15.73
N LEU A 331 -12.96 1.40 14.65
CA LEU A 331 -11.91 2.41 14.69
C LEU A 331 -12.24 3.55 15.67
N ARG A 332 -13.50 4.02 15.69
CA ARG A 332 -13.96 5.09 16.57
C ARG A 332 -14.03 4.64 18.04
N GLU A 333 -14.58 3.46 18.28
CA GLU A 333 -14.68 2.89 19.65
C GLU A 333 -13.30 2.72 20.27
N LYS A 334 -12.34 2.18 19.51
CA LYS A 334 -10.96 1.95 19.94
C LYS A 334 -10.07 3.18 19.84
N LYS A 335 -10.56 4.29 19.28
CA LYS A 335 -9.82 5.54 19.04
C LYS A 335 -8.55 5.30 18.23
N ILE A 336 -8.67 4.51 17.18
CA ILE A 336 -7.57 4.18 16.29
C ILE A 336 -7.39 5.32 15.28
N GLU A 337 -6.23 5.95 15.27
CA GLU A 337 -5.89 7.10 14.44
C GLU A 337 -4.79 6.81 13.40
N ASN A 338 -4.09 5.69 13.55
CA ASN A 338 -2.96 5.32 12.69
C ASN A 338 -2.76 3.80 12.64
N MET A 339 -1.83 3.37 11.76
CA MET A 339 -1.55 1.95 11.55
C MET A 339 -0.90 1.28 12.77
N ASP A 340 -0.14 1.99 13.60
CA ASP A 340 0.49 1.41 14.80
C ASP A 340 -0.56 0.99 15.80
N GLN A 341 -1.52 1.86 16.08
CA GLN A 341 -2.66 1.56 16.95
C GLN A 341 -3.54 0.46 16.35
N LEU A 342 -3.70 0.43 15.02
CA LEU A 342 -4.45 -0.63 14.35
C LEU A 342 -3.78 -2.00 14.50
N ARG A 343 -2.46 -2.08 14.35
CA ARG A 343 -1.68 -3.31 14.56
C ARG A 343 -1.78 -3.82 15.99
N GLU A 344 -1.73 -2.92 16.95
CA GLU A 344 -1.89 -3.25 18.38
C GLU A 344 -3.29 -3.81 18.66
N ALA A 345 -4.32 -3.20 18.09
CA ALA A 345 -5.70 -3.62 18.26
C ALA A 345 -6.05 -4.90 17.47
N LEU A 346 -5.37 -5.17 16.35
CA LEU A 346 -5.60 -6.29 15.45
C LEU A 346 -4.31 -7.09 15.20
N PRO A 347 -3.85 -7.94 16.11
CA PRO A 347 -2.61 -8.73 15.98
C PRO A 347 -2.56 -9.61 14.72
N ALA A 348 -3.70 -9.93 14.09
CA ALA A 348 -3.76 -10.67 12.84
C ALA A 348 -3.11 -9.93 11.64
N LEU A 349 -2.91 -8.62 11.75
CA LEU A 349 -2.15 -7.81 10.78
C LEU A 349 -0.65 -8.04 10.86
N ASN A 350 -0.15 -8.62 11.95
CA ASN A 350 1.26 -8.90 12.14
C ASN A 350 1.72 -10.08 11.29
N LEU A 351 2.58 -9.82 10.31
CA LEU A 351 3.16 -10.82 9.42
C LEU A 351 4.62 -11.16 9.75
N SER A 352 5.10 -10.83 10.96
CA SER A 352 6.50 -11.06 11.36
C SER A 352 6.92 -12.53 11.31
N GLN A 353 5.98 -13.46 11.40
CA GLN A 353 6.23 -14.91 11.32
C GLN A 353 6.10 -15.46 9.89
N VAL A 354 5.78 -14.61 8.90
CA VAL A 354 5.66 -15.03 7.51
C VAL A 354 7.02 -14.96 6.82
N SER A 355 7.45 -16.07 6.21
CA SER A 355 8.69 -16.16 5.45
C SER A 355 9.92 -15.76 6.28
N THR A 356 10.04 -16.34 7.47
CA THR A 356 11.15 -16.06 8.41
C THR A 356 12.15 -17.21 8.48
N ALA A 357 13.36 -16.90 8.91
CA ALA A 357 14.44 -17.82 9.25
C ALA A 357 15.39 -17.13 10.24
N ASP A 358 16.21 -17.90 10.96
CA ASP A 358 17.10 -17.38 12.00
C ASP A 358 18.09 -16.31 11.50
N TRP A 359 18.44 -16.35 10.24
CA TRP A 359 19.36 -15.39 9.61
C TRP A 359 18.64 -14.14 9.05
N ILE A 360 17.30 -14.10 9.07
CA ILE A 360 16.50 -12.98 8.59
C ILE A 360 16.20 -12.06 9.77
N ALA A 361 16.75 -10.84 9.74
CA ALA A 361 16.34 -9.78 10.62
C ALA A 361 14.95 -9.29 10.18
N ASN A 362 13.93 -9.45 11.03
CA ASN A 362 12.59 -8.96 10.74
C ASN A 362 12.46 -7.50 11.12
N VAL A 363 12.01 -6.68 10.19
CA VAL A 363 11.58 -5.30 10.49
C VAL A 363 10.27 -5.38 11.27
N ALA A 364 10.23 -4.75 12.43
CA ALA A 364 8.97 -4.53 13.12
C ALA A 364 8.22 -3.37 12.44
N HIS A 365 6.93 -3.51 12.35
CA HIS A 365 6.04 -2.51 11.77
C HIS A 365 5.13 -1.97 12.85
#